data_4052273eaad1c510880e2218459263e4
#
_entry.id   4052273eaad1c510880e2218459263e4
#
_cell.length_a   1.000
_cell.length_b   1.000
_cell.length_c   1.000
_cell.angle_alpha   90.00
_cell.angle_beta   90.00
_cell.angle_gamma   90.00
#
_symmetry.space_group_name_H-M   'P 1'
#
loop_
_entity.id
_entity.type
_entity.pdbx_description
1 polymer ?
#
loop_
_entity_poly.entity_id
_entity_poly.type
_entity_poly.pdbx_seq_one_letter_code
_entity_poly.pdbx_strand_id
1 'polypeptide(L)'
;MNIYALSSGRGPSGIAIVRISGSETLKICQNLTKSKDIKSNEVNFCKFYDPNNGNVIDPEALLLWFPGPNSYTGEDLAELQIHGSNAVINALLRVLSCLLYTSDAADEMRR
;
A
#
# COMPACT_ATOMS: atom_id res chain seq x y z
N MET A 1 7.08 -8.08 -11.09
CA MET A 1 6.70 -8.69 -9.78
C MET A 1 6.32 -7.60 -8.81
N ASN A 2 5.25 -7.82 -8.05
CA ASN A 2 4.81 -6.84 -7.06
C ASN A 2 5.17 -7.34 -5.68
N ILE A 3 5.85 -6.48 -4.91
CA ILE A 3 6.24 -6.83 -3.55
C ILE A 3 5.85 -5.70 -2.60
N TYR A 4 5.63 -6.06 -1.36
CA TYR A 4 5.41 -5.08 -0.30
C TYR A 4 6.16 -5.51 0.95
N ALA A 5 6.52 -4.56 1.77
CA ALA A 5 7.23 -4.84 3.01
C ALA A 5 7.05 -3.71 4.01
N LEU A 6 6.96 -4.09 5.28
CA LEU A 6 7.06 -3.13 6.37
C LEU A 6 8.52 -2.69 6.47
N SER A 7 8.76 -1.40 6.30
CA SER A 7 10.11 -0.87 6.29
C SER A 7 10.52 -0.18 7.58
N SER A 8 9.59 -0.06 8.53
CA SER A 8 9.88 0.41 9.88
C SER A 8 9.55 -0.68 10.89
N GLY A 9 10.16 -0.62 12.06
CA GLY A 9 9.90 -1.62 13.10
C GLY A 9 8.50 -1.51 13.66
N ARG A 10 8.04 -2.61 14.23
CA ARG A 10 6.80 -2.63 15.00
C ARG A 10 7.07 -2.11 16.40
N GLY A 11 6.01 -1.67 17.06
CA GLY A 11 6.10 -1.23 18.43
C GLY A 11 5.33 0.06 18.65
N PRO A 12 5.58 0.74 19.77
CA PRO A 12 4.83 1.96 20.11
C PRO A 12 5.33 3.20 19.37
N SER A 13 5.82 3.06 18.16
CA SER A 13 6.20 4.21 17.35
C SER A 13 4.94 4.88 16.81
N GLY A 14 5.02 6.19 16.56
CA GLY A 14 3.88 6.93 16.05
C GLY A 14 3.50 6.56 14.62
N ILE A 15 4.48 6.15 13.82
CA ILE A 15 4.28 5.92 12.37
C ILE A 15 4.94 4.62 11.96
N ALA A 16 4.24 3.86 11.13
CA ALA A 16 4.80 2.72 10.43
C ALA A 16 4.82 3.03 8.95
N ILE A 17 5.84 2.53 8.26
CA ILE A 17 6.03 2.76 6.83
C ILE A 17 6.00 1.41 6.11
N VAL A 18 5.13 1.32 5.12
CA VAL A 18 5.02 0.14 4.25
C VAL A 18 5.32 0.59 2.83
N ARG A 19 6.16 -0.15 2.14
CA ARG A 19 6.51 0.14 0.75
C ARG A 19 5.97 -0.93 -0.16
N ILE A 20 5.48 -0.49 -1.31
CA ILE A 20 4.97 -1.37 -2.38
C ILE A 20 5.76 -1.05 -3.63
N SER A 21 6.22 -2.07 -4.33
CA SER A 21 6.95 -1.91 -5.58
C SER A 21 6.44 -2.89 -6.62
N GLY A 22 6.32 -2.43 -7.86
CA GLY A 22 5.91 -3.28 -8.97
C GLY A 22 4.89 -2.62 -9.86
N SER A 23 4.50 -3.31 -10.92
CA SER A 23 3.64 -2.77 -11.97
C SER A 23 2.21 -2.49 -11.51
N GLU A 24 1.74 -3.14 -10.44
CA GLU A 24 0.38 -2.97 -9.93
C GLU A 24 0.29 -1.96 -8.79
N THR A 25 1.39 -1.29 -8.49
CA THR A 25 1.46 -0.40 -7.33
C THR A 25 0.39 0.70 -7.35
N LEU A 26 0.24 1.39 -8.48
CA LEU A 26 -0.75 2.47 -8.57
C LEU A 26 -2.17 1.93 -8.39
N LYS A 27 -2.48 0.81 -9.02
CA LYS A 27 -3.80 0.20 -8.90
C LYS A 27 -4.11 -0.19 -7.47
N ILE A 28 -3.13 -0.74 -6.76
CA ILE A 28 -3.29 -1.08 -5.35
C ILE A 28 -3.57 0.17 -4.53
N CYS A 29 -2.82 1.25 -4.78
CA CYS A 29 -3.03 2.51 -4.07
C CYS A 29 -4.40 3.10 -4.33
N GLN A 30 -4.88 3.04 -5.57
CA GLN A 30 -6.19 3.51 -5.93
C GLN A 30 -7.30 2.72 -5.21
N ASN A 31 -7.11 1.42 -5.09
CA ASN A 31 -8.07 0.58 -4.36
C ASN A 31 -8.08 0.89 -2.86
N LEU A 32 -6.90 1.11 -2.29
CA LEU A 32 -6.78 1.44 -0.86
C LEU A 32 -7.41 2.78 -0.52
N THR A 33 -7.24 3.77 -1.38
CA THR A 33 -7.71 5.13 -1.11
C THR A 33 -9.09 5.41 -1.65
N LYS A 34 -9.63 4.51 -2.48
CA LYS A 34 -10.87 4.71 -3.22
C LYS A 34 -10.81 5.98 -4.07
N SER A 35 -9.64 6.31 -4.56
CA SER A 35 -9.42 7.51 -5.35
C SER A 35 -8.54 7.19 -6.53
N LYS A 36 -8.84 7.81 -7.67
CA LYS A 36 -7.99 7.73 -8.85
C LYS A 36 -7.06 8.93 -8.95
N ASP A 37 -7.22 9.89 -8.05
CA ASP A 37 -6.50 11.15 -8.09
C ASP A 37 -5.31 11.10 -7.12
N ILE A 38 -4.32 10.29 -7.45
CA ILE A 38 -3.10 10.17 -6.67
C ILE A 38 -2.00 10.94 -7.39
N LYS A 39 -1.45 11.94 -6.70
CA LYS A 39 -0.43 12.80 -7.28
C LYS A 39 0.95 12.18 -7.10
N SER A 40 1.73 12.19 -8.18
CA SER A 40 3.08 11.65 -8.16
C SER A 40 4.05 12.62 -7.52
N ASN A 41 5.02 12.08 -6.80
CA ASN A 41 6.12 12.84 -6.19
C ASN A 41 5.65 13.91 -5.21
N GLU A 42 4.48 13.71 -4.63
CA GLU A 42 3.91 14.60 -3.62
C GLU A 42 3.33 13.75 -2.49
N VAL A 43 3.13 14.39 -1.35
CA VAL A 43 2.44 13.75 -0.22
C VAL A 43 0.94 13.84 -0.48
N ASN A 44 0.30 12.68 -0.50
CA ASN A 44 -1.15 12.59 -0.60
C ASN A 44 -1.70 12.27 0.78
N PHE A 45 -2.49 13.19 1.33
CA PHE A 45 -3.21 12.96 2.59
C PHE A 45 -4.47 12.20 2.29
N CYS A 46 -4.68 11.07 2.92
CA CYS A 46 -5.76 10.18 2.52
C CYS A 46 -6.20 9.27 3.66
N LYS A 47 -7.29 8.56 3.39
CA LYS A 47 -7.74 7.45 4.23
C LYS A 47 -7.43 6.16 3.49
N PHE A 48 -7.09 5.13 4.24
CA PHE A 48 -6.97 3.80 3.67
C PHE A 48 -8.17 2.96 4.09
N TYR A 49 -8.71 2.23 3.13
CA TYR A 49 -9.89 1.41 3.29
C TYR A 49 -9.58 -0.04 2.99
N ASP A 50 -10.34 -0.92 3.61
CA ASP A 50 -10.35 -2.33 3.21
C ASP A 50 -11.29 -2.44 2.00
N PRO A 51 -10.79 -2.80 0.81
CA PRO A 51 -11.64 -2.86 -0.38
C PRO A 51 -12.74 -3.91 -0.30
N ASN A 52 -12.57 -4.93 0.55
CA ASN A 52 -13.53 -6.02 0.65
C ASN A 52 -14.79 -5.62 1.41
N ASN A 53 -14.65 -4.78 2.42
CA ASN A 53 -15.80 -4.42 3.27
C ASN A 53 -16.01 -2.91 3.40
N GLY A 54 -15.12 -2.09 2.85
CA GLY A 54 -15.24 -0.65 2.91
C GLY A 54 -14.86 -0.01 4.24
N ASN A 55 -14.42 -0.81 5.21
CA ASN A 55 -14.03 -0.28 6.51
C ASN A 55 -12.74 0.53 6.40
N VAL A 56 -12.64 1.57 7.23
CA VAL A 56 -11.44 2.40 7.28
C VAL A 56 -10.35 1.66 8.03
N ILE A 57 -9.18 1.51 7.40
CA ILE A 57 -7.99 0.96 8.04
C ILE A 57 -7.28 2.05 8.83
N ASP A 58 -7.06 3.19 8.18
CA ASP A 58 -6.42 4.34 8.79
C ASP A 58 -7.09 5.61 8.26
N PRO A 59 -7.69 6.43 9.13
CA PRO A 59 -8.37 7.64 8.68
C PRO A 59 -7.44 8.81 8.36
N GLU A 60 -6.17 8.72 8.77
CA GLU A 60 -5.21 9.80 8.59
C GLU A 60 -3.87 9.22 8.16
N ALA A 61 -3.80 8.84 6.89
CA ALA A 61 -2.62 8.23 6.31
C ALA A 61 -1.97 9.17 5.30
N LEU A 62 -0.73 8.86 4.97
CA LEU A 62 0.01 9.55 3.92
C LEU A 62 0.40 8.54 2.86
N LEU A 63 0.35 8.96 1.61
CA LEU A 63 0.76 8.14 0.50
C LEU A 63 1.68 8.94 -0.41
N LEU A 64 2.84 8.35 -0.70
CA LEU A 64 3.78 8.90 -1.67
C LEU A 64 3.86 7.94 -2.84
N TRP A 65 3.66 8.47 -4.04
CA TRP A 65 3.63 7.69 -5.27
C TRP A 65 4.78 8.14 -6.17
N PHE A 66 5.64 7.18 -6.53
CA PHE A 66 6.80 7.44 -7.37
C PHE A 66 6.72 6.54 -8.61
N PRO A 67 6.24 7.06 -9.73
CA PRO A 67 6.18 6.25 -10.95
C PRO A 67 7.58 5.96 -11.48
N GLY A 68 7.78 4.73 -11.95
CA GLY A 68 9.02 4.39 -12.61
C GLY A 68 9.16 5.08 -13.96
N PRO A 69 10.35 5.08 -14.56
CA PRO A 69 11.60 4.48 -14.05
C PRO A 69 12.38 5.38 -13.09
N ASN A 70 11.91 6.58 -12.80
CA ASN A 70 12.63 7.55 -11.98
C ASN A 70 12.40 7.36 -10.48
N SER A 71 11.98 6.18 -10.08
CA SER A 71 11.80 5.82 -8.69
C SER A 71 13.09 5.23 -8.12
N TYR A 72 13.12 5.07 -6.80
CA TYR A 72 14.26 4.48 -6.10
C TYR A 72 14.61 3.09 -6.61
N THR A 73 13.59 2.28 -6.94
CA THR A 73 13.80 0.91 -7.40
C THR A 73 13.85 0.77 -8.91
N GLY A 74 13.55 1.84 -9.65
CA GLY A 74 13.39 1.78 -11.11
C GLY A 74 12.03 1.30 -11.56
N GLU A 75 11.21 0.81 -10.64
CA GLU A 75 9.85 0.39 -10.89
C GLU A 75 8.89 1.37 -10.23
N ASP A 76 7.59 1.19 -10.45
CA ASP A 76 6.60 1.93 -9.69
C ASP A 76 6.76 1.62 -8.22
N LEU A 77 6.74 2.65 -7.39
CA LEU A 77 6.97 2.53 -5.96
C LEU A 77 5.99 3.42 -5.21
N ALA A 78 5.42 2.90 -4.15
CA ALA A 78 4.61 3.70 -3.23
C ALA A 78 5.09 3.51 -1.80
N GLU A 79 5.03 4.58 -1.04
CA GLU A 79 5.31 4.55 0.39
C GLU A 79 4.03 4.91 1.12
N LEU A 80 3.58 4.03 1.99
CA LEU A 80 2.37 4.20 2.78
C LEU A 80 2.78 4.47 4.22
N GLN A 81 2.42 5.63 4.74
CA GLN A 81 2.70 5.99 6.13
C GLN A 81 1.40 5.94 6.92
N ILE A 82 1.38 5.08 7.91
CA ILE A 82 0.18 4.79 8.70
C ILE A 82 0.50 4.93 10.19
N HIS A 83 -0.54 4.92 11.00
CA HIS A 83 -0.36 4.86 12.44
C HIS A 83 0.34 3.57 12.84
N GLY A 84 1.26 3.69 13.80
CA GLY A 84 2.16 2.59 14.16
C GLY A 84 1.56 1.52 15.08
N SER A 85 0.25 1.49 15.25
CA SER A 85 -0.37 0.44 16.07
C SER A 85 -0.34 -0.90 15.35
N ASN A 86 -0.20 -1.98 16.11
CA ASN A 86 -0.20 -3.32 15.52
C ASN A 86 -1.51 -3.61 14.79
N ALA A 87 -2.63 -3.11 15.30
CA ALA A 87 -3.92 -3.34 14.65
C ALA A 87 -3.96 -2.75 13.24
N VAL A 88 -3.49 -1.51 13.08
CA VAL A 88 -3.48 -0.84 11.78
C VAL A 88 -2.48 -1.52 10.85
N ILE A 89 -1.27 -1.79 11.35
CA ILE A 89 -0.24 -2.45 10.56
C ILE A 89 -0.74 -3.80 10.04
N ASN A 90 -1.28 -4.62 10.93
CA ASN A 90 -1.74 -5.95 10.56
C ASN A 90 -2.91 -5.89 9.58
N ALA A 91 -3.83 -4.93 9.78
CA ALA A 91 -4.95 -4.76 8.85
C ALA A 91 -4.46 -4.39 7.46
N LEU A 92 -3.52 -3.45 7.37
CA LEU A 92 -2.98 -3.03 6.07
C LEU A 92 -2.23 -4.17 5.40
N LEU A 93 -1.36 -4.87 6.12
CA LEU A 93 -0.59 -5.97 5.53
C LEU A 93 -1.52 -7.08 5.05
N ARG A 94 -2.58 -7.37 5.77
CA ARG A 94 -3.56 -8.36 5.35
C ARG A 94 -4.26 -7.94 4.06
N VAL A 95 -4.65 -6.67 3.95
CA VAL A 95 -5.30 -6.16 2.74
C VAL A 95 -4.34 -6.20 1.56
N LEU A 96 -3.09 -5.80 1.77
CA LEU A 96 -2.09 -5.84 0.70
C LEU A 96 -1.85 -7.27 0.24
N SER A 97 -1.79 -8.21 1.17
CA SER A 97 -1.65 -9.61 0.83
C SER A 97 -2.82 -10.07 -0.06
N CYS A 98 -4.04 -9.71 0.32
CA CYS A 98 -5.22 -10.05 -0.48
C CYS A 98 -5.18 -9.42 -1.87
N LEU A 99 -4.83 -8.15 -1.95
CA LEU A 99 -4.78 -7.44 -3.24
C LEU A 99 -3.71 -8.03 -4.16
N LEU A 100 -2.54 -8.32 -3.62
CA LEU A 100 -1.45 -8.90 -4.40
C LEU A 100 -1.76 -10.33 -4.79
N TYR A 101 -2.32 -11.13 -3.89
CA TYR A 101 -2.72 -12.48 -4.22
C TYR A 101 -3.88 -12.50 -5.21
N THR A 102 -4.75 -11.51 -5.17
CA THR A 102 -5.79 -11.41 -6.19
C THR A 102 -5.20 -11.16 -7.56
N SER A 103 -4.17 -10.30 -7.64
CA SER A 103 -3.45 -10.06 -8.89
C SER A 103 -2.75 -11.33 -9.38
N ASP A 104 -2.15 -12.07 -8.45
CA ASP A 104 -1.36 -13.25 -8.76
C ASP A 104 -2.13 -14.55 -8.59
N ALA A 105 -3.34 -14.50 -8.06
CA ALA A 105 -4.13 -15.69 -7.75
C ALA A 105 -4.34 -16.58 -8.96
N ALA A 106 -4.53 -15.97 -10.13
CA ALA A 106 -4.67 -16.73 -11.36
C ALA A 106 -3.42 -17.56 -11.62
N ASP A 107 -2.24 -16.98 -11.38
CA ASP A 107 -0.99 -17.70 -11.56
C ASP A 107 -0.83 -18.82 -10.54
N GLU A 108 -1.15 -18.52 -9.28
CA GLU A 108 -1.09 -19.54 -8.23
C GLU A 108 -2.07 -20.68 -8.50
N MET A 109 -3.24 -20.33 -8.94
CA MET A 109 -4.27 -21.33 -9.23
C MET A 109 -3.94 -22.21 -10.42
N ARG A 110 -3.02 -21.76 -11.25
CA ARG A 110 -2.60 -22.52 -12.43
C ARG A 110 -1.47 -23.49 -12.14
N ARG A 111 -0.89 -23.43 -10.98
CA ARG A 111 0.26 -24.26 -10.65
C ARG A 111 -0.16 -25.66 -10.22
#